data_3e21c017ae5064ee7653b367b455d7f7
#
_entry.id   3e21c017ae5064ee7653b367b455d7f7
#
_cell.length_a   1.000
_cell.length_b   1.000
_cell.length_c   1.000
_cell.angle_alpha   90.00
_cell.angle_beta   90.00
_cell.angle_gamma   90.00
#
_symmetry.space_group_name_H-M   'P 1'
#
loop_
_entity.id
_entity.type
_entity.pdbx_description
1 polymer ?
#
loop_
_entity_poly.entity_id
_entity_poly.type
_entity_poly.pdbx_seq_one_letter_code
_entity_poly.pdbx_strand_id
1 'polypeptide(L)'
;MKEMIIRIWKKWFGQETTGQVMNPVCNEAETVTPKAEKPSAPSSMLERLETYLFDRYDFRFNVLTEQSEYAPKGDHTYQLVDQRTLNTLCIEARAAGINCWDKDVSRLLCSQKIADFHPFTYYIEHLPEWDGIDRVTELARRVSDNPVWENGFHRWMLGMTAQWMKME
;
A
#
# COMPACT_ATOMS: atom_id res chain seq x y z
N MET A 1 -10.06 12.98 7.80
CA MET A 1 -10.41 11.72 8.49
C MET A 1 -9.29 11.20 9.38
N LYS A 2 -8.02 11.09 8.92
CA LYS A 2 -6.87 10.76 9.80
C LYS A 2 -6.84 11.60 11.08
N GLU A 3 -7.00 12.91 10.96
CA GLU A 3 -7.02 13.81 12.11
C GLU A 3 -8.20 13.56 13.08
N MET A 4 -9.32 13.13 12.55
CA MET A 4 -10.51 12.85 13.37
C MET A 4 -10.36 11.50 14.09
N ILE A 5 -9.86 10.47 13.44
CA ILE A 5 -9.54 9.18 14.07
C ILE A 5 -8.46 9.39 15.13
N ILE A 6 -7.43 10.18 14.84
CA ILE A 6 -6.37 10.56 15.80
C ILE A 6 -6.93 11.39 16.96
N ARG A 7 -7.87 12.33 16.72
CA ARG A 7 -8.54 13.10 17.78
C ARG A 7 -9.42 12.23 18.65
N ILE A 8 -10.17 11.30 18.06
CA ILE A 8 -11.00 10.34 18.81
C ILE A 8 -10.09 9.42 19.62
N TRP A 9 -9.02 8.91 19.03
CA TRP A 9 -8.03 8.06 19.70
C TRP A 9 -7.34 8.79 20.87
N LYS A 10 -6.85 10.03 20.67
CA LYS A 10 -6.27 10.88 21.75
C LYS A 10 -7.26 11.18 22.85
N LYS A 11 -8.52 11.39 22.53
CA LYS A 11 -9.57 11.68 23.52
C LYS A 11 -9.93 10.47 24.39
N TRP A 12 -9.77 9.24 23.88
CA TRP A 12 -10.18 8.02 24.57
C TRP A 12 -9.03 7.18 25.13
N PHE A 13 -7.82 7.33 24.61
CA PHE A 13 -6.63 6.55 24.99
C PHE A 13 -5.42 7.40 25.38
N GLY A 14 -5.54 8.74 25.38
CA GLY A 14 -4.43 9.62 25.68
C GLY A 14 -4.03 9.62 27.14
N GLN A 15 -3.05 8.78 27.50
CA GLN A 15 -2.08 9.12 28.53
C GLN A 15 -0.84 9.67 27.83
N GLU A 16 -0.51 10.92 28.18
CA GLU A 16 0.68 11.60 27.67
C GLU A 16 1.94 10.89 28.18
N THR A 17 2.65 10.22 27.27
CA THR A 17 4.05 9.93 27.49
C THR A 17 4.86 11.03 26.82
N THR A 18 5.38 11.93 27.62
CA THR A 18 6.35 12.96 27.23
C THR A 18 7.64 12.29 26.77
N GLY A 19 7.75 12.03 25.46
CA GLY A 19 8.98 11.63 24.79
C GLY A 19 9.60 12.86 24.11
N GLN A 20 10.77 13.28 24.57
CA GLN A 20 11.54 14.36 24.01
C GLN A 20 11.81 14.12 22.52
N VAL A 21 11.34 15.05 21.69
CA VAL A 21 11.68 15.12 20.28
C VAL A 21 13.10 15.70 20.17
N MET A 22 14.07 14.87 19.83
CA MET A 22 15.35 15.35 19.32
C MET A 22 15.15 15.88 17.91
N ASN A 23 15.37 17.17 17.73
CA ASN A 23 15.45 17.80 16.42
C ASN A 23 16.70 17.29 15.67
N PRO A 24 16.57 16.80 14.43
CA PRO A 24 17.73 16.68 13.57
C PRO A 24 18.06 18.04 12.96
N VAL A 25 19.32 18.42 13.13
CA VAL A 25 19.95 19.61 12.57
C VAL A 25 19.86 19.55 11.05
N CYS A 26 19.32 20.62 10.45
CA CYS A 26 19.38 20.86 9.03
C CYS A 26 20.82 21.09 8.61
N ASN A 27 21.37 20.21 7.78
CA ASN A 27 22.57 20.52 6.99
C ASN A 27 22.15 20.99 5.61
N GLU A 28 22.81 22.06 5.21
CA GLU A 28 22.57 22.86 4.02
C GLU A 28 22.64 22.05 2.72
N ALA A 29 21.74 22.39 1.80
CA ALA A 29 21.65 21.82 0.47
C ALA A 29 22.82 22.27 -0.39
N GLU A 30 23.69 21.35 -0.77
CA GLU A 30 24.55 21.53 -1.93
C GLU A 30 23.72 21.37 -3.20
N THR A 31 23.65 22.44 -3.97
CA THR A 31 23.04 22.49 -5.30
C THR A 31 23.85 21.64 -6.27
N VAL A 32 23.39 20.40 -6.51
CA VAL A 32 23.90 19.57 -7.60
C VAL A 32 23.12 19.90 -8.87
N THR A 33 23.76 20.58 -9.80
CA THR A 33 23.28 20.79 -11.16
C THR A 33 23.04 19.45 -11.86
N PRO A 34 21.90 19.25 -12.56
CA PRO A 34 21.67 18.02 -13.29
C PRO A 34 22.62 17.90 -14.47
N LYS A 35 23.59 17.01 -14.36
CA LYS A 35 24.48 16.61 -15.45
C LYS A 35 23.64 15.80 -16.44
N ALA A 36 23.51 16.29 -17.65
CA ALA A 36 22.86 15.60 -18.75
C ALA A 36 23.48 14.20 -18.91
N GLU A 37 22.72 13.17 -18.64
CA GLU A 37 23.15 11.79 -18.84
C GLU A 37 23.24 11.48 -20.33
N LYS A 38 24.42 11.02 -20.72
CA LYS A 38 24.66 10.42 -22.05
C LYS A 38 23.82 9.16 -22.19
N PRO A 39 23.39 8.78 -23.41
CA PRO A 39 22.71 7.50 -23.62
C PRO A 39 23.60 6.37 -23.15
N SER A 40 23.17 5.69 -22.10
CA SER A 40 23.91 4.61 -21.45
C SER A 40 23.96 3.37 -22.33
N ALA A 41 25.04 2.59 -22.16
CA ALA A 41 25.31 1.28 -22.69
C ALA A 41 24.09 0.33 -22.67
N PRO A 42 24.10 -0.76 -23.46
CA PRO A 42 22.94 -1.66 -23.60
C PRO A 42 22.42 -2.07 -22.22
N SER A 43 21.17 -1.71 -21.95
CA SER A 43 20.49 -2.00 -20.69
C SER A 43 20.59 -3.49 -20.38
N SER A 44 20.84 -3.85 -19.13
CA SER A 44 20.89 -5.23 -18.69
C SER A 44 19.59 -5.96 -19.09
N MET A 45 19.64 -7.29 -19.19
CA MET A 45 18.44 -8.10 -19.49
C MET A 45 17.31 -7.77 -18.50
N LEU A 46 17.65 -7.57 -17.23
CA LEU A 46 16.68 -7.24 -16.18
C LEU A 46 16.06 -5.85 -16.38
N GLU A 47 16.82 -4.85 -16.77
CA GLU A 47 16.30 -3.51 -17.09
C GLU A 47 15.34 -3.52 -18.27
N ARG A 48 15.67 -4.30 -19.31
CA ARG A 48 14.80 -4.48 -20.47
C ARG A 48 13.51 -5.20 -20.08
N LEU A 49 13.58 -6.21 -19.24
CA LEU A 49 12.43 -6.94 -18.73
C LEU A 49 11.53 -6.01 -17.87
N GLU A 50 12.14 -5.27 -16.97
CA GLU A 50 11.45 -4.29 -16.13
C GLU A 50 10.69 -3.25 -16.97
N THR A 51 11.38 -2.58 -17.89
CA THR A 51 10.78 -1.62 -18.80
C THR A 51 9.63 -2.24 -19.60
N TYR A 52 9.85 -3.44 -20.17
CA TYR A 52 8.83 -4.14 -20.96
C TYR A 52 7.55 -4.44 -20.16
N LEU A 53 7.70 -4.92 -18.92
CA LEU A 53 6.57 -5.29 -18.09
C LEU A 53 5.84 -4.05 -17.55
N PHE A 54 6.59 -3.03 -17.09
CA PHE A 54 5.98 -1.81 -16.51
C PHE A 54 5.34 -0.89 -17.56
N ASP A 55 5.72 -1.01 -18.82
CA ASP A 55 5.03 -0.31 -19.92
C ASP A 55 3.64 -0.89 -20.22
N ARG A 56 3.42 -2.19 -19.93
CA ARG A 56 2.19 -2.91 -20.26
C ARG A 56 1.27 -3.18 -19.09
N TYR A 57 1.85 -3.30 -17.90
CA TYR A 57 1.15 -3.72 -16.70
C TYR A 57 1.48 -2.80 -15.54
N ASP A 58 0.49 -2.59 -14.68
CA ASP A 58 0.66 -2.01 -13.35
C ASP A 58 0.76 -3.15 -12.36
N PHE A 59 1.78 -3.10 -11.49
CA PHE A 59 2.02 -4.11 -10.46
C PHE A 59 1.95 -3.48 -9.08
N ARG A 60 1.50 -4.27 -8.10
CA ARG A 60 1.54 -3.91 -6.69
C ARG A 60 1.75 -5.15 -5.84
N PHE A 61 2.38 -5.02 -4.69
CA PHE A 61 2.55 -6.09 -3.72
C PHE A 61 1.55 -5.94 -2.59
N ASN A 62 0.60 -6.86 -2.48
CA ASN A 62 -0.40 -6.84 -1.41
C ASN A 62 0.23 -7.37 -0.13
N VAL A 63 0.46 -6.47 0.84
CA VAL A 63 1.15 -6.79 2.11
C VAL A 63 0.33 -7.65 3.07
N LEU A 64 -0.98 -7.83 2.83
CA LEU A 64 -1.83 -8.69 3.66
C LEU A 64 -1.82 -10.14 3.19
N THR A 65 -1.77 -10.33 1.88
CA THR A 65 -1.75 -11.67 1.27
C THR A 65 -0.33 -12.13 0.95
N GLU A 66 0.65 -11.22 1.06
CA GLU A 66 2.06 -11.43 0.68
C GLU A 66 2.20 -11.89 -0.79
N GLN A 67 1.36 -11.36 -1.66
CA GLN A 67 1.31 -11.74 -3.07
C GLN A 67 1.36 -10.52 -3.99
N SER A 68 2.02 -10.68 -5.13
CA SER A 68 2.01 -9.67 -6.18
C SER A 68 0.69 -9.73 -6.96
N GLU A 69 0.17 -8.56 -7.26
CA GLU A 69 -1.02 -8.38 -8.08
C GLU A 69 -0.65 -7.55 -9.32
N TYR A 70 -1.35 -7.76 -10.42
CA TYR A 70 -1.13 -7.05 -11.67
C TYR A 70 -2.46 -6.63 -12.32
N ALA A 71 -2.40 -5.56 -13.08
CA ALA A 71 -3.48 -5.13 -13.97
C ALA A 71 -2.88 -4.68 -15.32
N PRO A 72 -3.59 -4.82 -16.44
CA PRO A 72 -3.21 -4.17 -17.69
C PRO A 72 -3.10 -2.66 -17.50
N LYS A 73 -2.19 -2.00 -18.20
CA LYS A 73 -1.97 -0.56 -18.08
C LYS A 73 -3.26 0.22 -18.35
N GLY A 74 -3.64 1.05 -17.37
CA GLY A 74 -4.88 1.83 -17.43
C GLY A 74 -6.15 1.09 -16.98
N ASP A 75 -6.04 -0.19 -16.62
CA ASP A 75 -7.11 -0.93 -15.93
C ASP A 75 -6.85 -0.89 -14.41
N HIS A 76 -7.92 -0.79 -13.63
CA HIS A 76 -7.87 -0.79 -12.16
C HIS A 76 -8.30 -2.12 -11.55
N THR A 77 -8.53 -3.14 -12.38
CA THR A 77 -8.94 -4.47 -11.95
C THR A 77 -7.71 -5.35 -11.75
N TYR A 78 -7.18 -5.33 -10.52
CA TYR A 78 -6.01 -6.12 -10.16
C TYR A 78 -6.35 -7.59 -9.98
N GLN A 79 -5.49 -8.46 -10.50
CA GLN A 79 -5.56 -9.92 -10.39
C GLN A 79 -4.28 -10.45 -9.74
N LEU A 80 -4.38 -11.60 -9.08
CA LEU A 80 -3.22 -12.27 -8.49
C LEU A 80 -2.26 -12.77 -9.58
N VAL A 81 -0.97 -12.60 -9.32
CA VAL A 81 0.08 -13.20 -10.14
C VAL A 81 0.28 -14.64 -9.69
N ASP A 82 -0.42 -15.57 -10.37
CA ASP A 82 -0.23 -17.00 -10.20
C ASP A 82 0.87 -17.55 -11.12
N GLN A 83 1.17 -18.86 -11.02
CA GLN A 83 2.18 -19.50 -11.86
C GLN A 83 1.83 -19.43 -13.37
N ARG A 84 0.55 -19.45 -13.70
CA ARG A 84 0.11 -19.33 -15.09
C ARG A 84 0.37 -17.94 -15.64
N THR A 85 0.10 -16.92 -14.84
CA THR A 85 0.41 -15.51 -15.16
C THR A 85 1.91 -15.30 -15.32
N LEU A 86 2.73 -15.81 -14.40
CA LEU A 86 4.20 -15.75 -14.52
C LEU A 86 4.71 -16.36 -15.83
N ASN A 87 4.19 -17.52 -16.19
CA ASN A 87 4.55 -18.18 -17.45
C ASN A 87 4.12 -17.36 -18.67
N THR A 88 2.93 -16.76 -18.63
CA THR A 88 2.42 -15.89 -19.71
C THR A 88 3.30 -14.66 -19.88
N LEU A 89 3.61 -13.93 -18.80
CA LEU A 89 4.48 -12.75 -18.81
C LEU A 89 5.89 -13.10 -19.34
N CYS A 90 6.42 -14.26 -18.93
CA CYS A 90 7.70 -14.76 -19.44
C CYS A 90 7.66 -15.04 -20.95
N ILE A 91 6.62 -15.70 -21.45
CA ILE A 91 6.44 -16.01 -22.88
C ILE A 91 6.33 -14.73 -23.70
N GLU A 92 5.55 -13.76 -23.23
CA GLU A 92 5.38 -12.46 -23.88
C GLU A 92 6.70 -11.67 -23.95
N ALA A 93 7.45 -11.61 -22.84
CA ALA A 93 8.74 -10.95 -22.80
C ALA A 93 9.76 -11.62 -23.77
N ARG A 94 9.74 -12.96 -23.84
CA ARG A 94 10.59 -13.71 -24.79
C ARG A 94 10.18 -13.48 -26.24
N ALA A 95 8.89 -13.41 -26.54
CA ALA A 95 8.39 -13.07 -27.86
C ALA A 95 8.82 -11.64 -28.29
N ALA A 96 9.00 -10.73 -27.33
CA ALA A 96 9.55 -9.40 -27.55
C ALA A 96 11.10 -9.37 -27.63
N GLY A 97 11.76 -10.54 -27.66
CA GLY A 97 13.21 -10.66 -27.79
C GLY A 97 14.01 -10.46 -26.50
N ILE A 98 13.37 -10.58 -25.34
CA ILE A 98 14.02 -10.54 -24.02
C ILE A 98 14.29 -11.97 -23.57
N ASN A 99 15.56 -12.35 -23.46
CA ASN A 99 15.92 -13.72 -23.04
C ASN A 99 15.86 -13.87 -21.52
N CYS A 100 14.63 -13.97 -20.98
CA CYS A 100 14.35 -14.16 -19.55
C CYS A 100 13.74 -15.53 -19.27
N TRP A 101 13.76 -15.93 -18.00
CA TRP A 101 13.10 -17.12 -17.47
C TRP A 101 11.97 -16.71 -16.51
N ASP A 102 11.07 -17.63 -16.21
CA ASP A 102 10.00 -17.46 -15.22
C ASP A 102 10.54 -17.00 -13.86
N LYS A 103 11.71 -17.52 -13.46
CA LYS A 103 12.41 -17.10 -12.23
C LYS A 103 12.84 -15.64 -12.24
N ASP A 104 13.19 -15.08 -13.38
CA ASP A 104 13.58 -13.67 -13.48
C ASP A 104 12.35 -12.76 -13.34
N VAL A 105 11.25 -13.14 -13.96
CA VAL A 105 9.95 -12.48 -13.79
C VAL A 105 9.50 -12.54 -12.33
N SER A 106 9.54 -13.73 -11.72
CA SER A 106 9.18 -13.91 -10.31
C SER A 106 10.04 -13.08 -9.37
N ARG A 107 11.37 -13.04 -9.56
CA ARG A 107 12.28 -12.21 -8.76
C ARG A 107 11.98 -10.73 -8.88
N LEU A 108 11.65 -10.25 -10.08
CA LEU A 108 11.27 -8.87 -10.28
C LEU A 108 9.98 -8.54 -9.53
N LEU A 109 8.94 -9.37 -9.68
CA LEU A 109 7.63 -9.15 -9.07
C LEU A 109 7.60 -9.34 -7.55
N CYS A 110 8.54 -10.11 -6.98
CA CYS A 110 8.71 -10.27 -5.53
C CYS A 110 9.78 -9.33 -4.95
N SER A 111 10.29 -8.37 -5.73
CA SER A 111 11.30 -7.42 -5.27
C SER A 111 10.68 -6.12 -4.76
N GLN A 112 11.44 -5.34 -3.99
CA GLN A 112 11.05 -4.01 -3.52
C GLN A 112 10.87 -2.97 -4.66
N LYS A 113 11.10 -3.34 -5.91
CA LYS A 113 10.75 -2.51 -7.07
C LYS A 113 9.24 -2.41 -7.30
N ILE A 114 8.49 -3.37 -6.79
CA ILE A 114 7.03 -3.34 -6.78
C ILE A 114 6.57 -2.61 -5.52
N ALA A 115 5.71 -1.62 -5.70
CA ALA A 115 5.19 -0.83 -4.59
C ALA A 115 4.29 -1.65 -3.67
N ASP A 116 4.48 -1.49 -2.37
CA ASP A 116 3.62 -2.09 -1.37
C ASP A 116 2.21 -1.51 -1.45
N PHE A 117 1.23 -2.36 -1.37
CA PHE A 117 -0.19 -2.01 -1.33
C PHE A 117 -0.85 -2.59 -0.08
N HIS A 118 -1.36 -1.72 0.76
CA HIS A 118 -2.12 -2.11 1.96
C HIS A 118 -3.61 -1.84 1.73
N PRO A 119 -4.47 -2.86 1.50
CA PRO A 119 -5.87 -2.66 1.14
C PRO A 119 -6.67 -1.81 2.12
N PHE A 120 -6.49 -2.03 3.43
CA PHE A 120 -7.22 -1.27 4.45
C PHE A 120 -6.78 0.20 4.50
N THR A 121 -5.48 0.48 4.40
CA THR A 121 -4.96 1.85 4.35
C THR A 121 -5.51 2.56 3.12
N TYR A 122 -5.45 1.92 1.97
CA TYR A 122 -6.01 2.45 0.74
C TYR A 122 -7.51 2.74 0.87
N TYR A 123 -8.29 1.80 1.40
CA TYR A 123 -9.72 1.98 1.61
C TYR A 123 -10.02 3.19 2.52
N ILE A 124 -9.35 3.28 3.66
CA ILE A 124 -9.58 4.36 4.63
C ILE A 124 -9.17 5.73 4.06
N GLU A 125 -8.09 5.80 3.27
CA GLU A 125 -7.63 7.03 2.64
C GLU A 125 -8.56 7.54 1.52
N HIS A 126 -9.34 6.63 0.92
CA HIS A 126 -10.27 6.95 -0.17
C HIS A 126 -11.74 7.03 0.29
N LEU A 127 -12.01 6.92 1.60
CA LEU A 127 -13.35 7.18 2.12
C LEU A 127 -13.73 8.66 1.92
N PRO A 128 -15.00 8.94 1.61
CA PRO A 128 -15.51 10.30 1.55
C PRO A 128 -15.39 10.99 2.93
N GLU A 129 -15.52 12.31 2.96
CA GLU A 129 -15.58 13.04 4.20
C GLU A 129 -16.75 12.57 5.07
N TRP A 130 -16.52 12.57 6.39
CA TRP A 130 -17.53 12.13 7.33
C TRP A 130 -18.72 13.12 7.35
N ASP A 131 -19.91 12.58 7.15
CA ASP A 131 -21.17 13.31 7.12
C ASP A 131 -21.74 13.64 8.51
N GLY A 132 -21.05 13.32 9.58
CA GLY A 132 -21.48 13.57 10.97
C GLY A 132 -22.41 12.50 11.57
N ILE A 133 -22.78 11.48 10.81
CA ILE A 133 -23.71 10.44 11.28
C ILE A 133 -22.94 9.34 12.03
N ASP A 134 -23.35 9.05 13.26
CA ASP A 134 -22.79 7.95 14.07
C ASP A 134 -23.45 6.61 13.73
N ARG A 135 -22.92 6.01 12.65
CA ARG A 135 -23.39 4.68 12.20
C ARG A 135 -22.95 3.55 13.10
N VAL A 136 -21.94 3.75 13.92
CA VAL A 136 -21.42 2.72 14.83
C VAL A 136 -22.39 2.51 15.97
N THR A 137 -22.88 3.57 16.59
CA THR A 137 -23.94 3.49 17.60
C THR A 137 -25.23 2.90 17.03
N GLU A 138 -25.63 3.31 15.83
CA GLU A 138 -26.81 2.75 15.16
C GLU A 138 -26.67 1.23 14.93
N LEU A 139 -25.50 0.78 14.49
CA LEU A 139 -25.23 -0.64 14.29
C LEU A 139 -25.23 -1.40 15.62
N ALA A 140 -24.62 -0.85 16.68
CA ALA A 140 -24.60 -1.45 18.00
C ALA A 140 -26.02 -1.66 18.55
N ARG A 141 -26.91 -0.68 18.39
CA ARG A 141 -28.31 -0.73 18.86
C ARG A 141 -29.17 -1.75 18.16
N ARG A 142 -28.79 -2.21 16.97
CA ARG A 142 -29.49 -3.35 16.33
C ARG A 142 -29.37 -4.65 17.11
N VAL A 143 -28.37 -4.76 17.98
CA VAL A 143 -28.14 -5.93 18.84
C VAL A 143 -28.70 -5.69 20.24
N SER A 144 -28.42 -4.53 20.86
CA SER A 144 -28.86 -4.19 22.19
C SER A 144 -28.77 -2.68 22.46
N ASP A 145 -29.76 -2.14 23.16
CA ASP A 145 -29.77 -0.74 23.63
C ASP A 145 -29.02 -0.57 24.98
N ASN A 146 -28.29 -1.59 25.43
CA ASN A 146 -27.52 -1.52 26.66
C ASN A 146 -26.31 -0.58 26.48
N PRO A 147 -26.17 0.49 27.30
CA PRO A 147 -25.04 1.43 27.17
C PRO A 147 -23.67 0.78 27.35
N VAL A 148 -23.55 -0.29 28.13
CA VAL A 148 -22.30 -1.05 28.30
C VAL A 148 -21.94 -1.76 27.00
N TRP A 149 -22.92 -2.32 26.32
CA TRP A 149 -22.75 -2.93 25.00
C TRP A 149 -22.34 -1.88 23.95
N GLU A 150 -23.05 -0.76 23.86
CA GLU A 150 -22.73 0.31 22.91
C GLU A 150 -21.28 0.78 23.08
N ASN A 151 -20.85 1.05 24.31
CA ASN A 151 -19.48 1.49 24.62
C ASN A 151 -18.45 0.39 24.28
N GLY A 152 -18.74 -0.87 24.63
CA GLY A 152 -17.88 -2.00 24.30
C GLY A 152 -17.71 -2.19 22.80
N PHE A 153 -18.80 -2.06 22.05
CA PHE A 153 -18.80 -2.16 20.59
C PHE A 153 -17.98 -1.04 19.93
N HIS A 154 -18.13 0.21 20.39
CA HIS A 154 -17.30 1.31 19.94
C HIS A 154 -15.81 1.06 20.15
N ARG A 155 -15.42 0.61 21.35
CA ARG A 155 -14.02 0.29 21.66
C ARG A 155 -13.49 -0.84 20.78
N TRP A 156 -14.30 -1.86 20.55
CA TRP A 156 -13.93 -2.97 19.68
C TRP A 156 -13.72 -2.51 18.23
N MET A 157 -14.62 -1.70 17.68
CA MET A 157 -14.48 -1.13 16.34
C MET A 157 -13.23 -0.26 16.19
N LEU A 158 -12.93 0.58 17.20
CA LEU A 158 -11.71 1.40 17.21
C LEU A 158 -10.45 0.53 17.26
N GLY A 159 -10.42 -0.49 18.13
CA GLY A 159 -9.29 -1.41 18.24
C GLY A 159 -9.05 -2.19 16.94
N MET A 160 -10.12 -2.66 16.31
CA MET A 160 -10.05 -3.34 15.02
C MET A 160 -9.47 -2.42 13.94
N THR A 161 -9.95 -1.18 13.85
CA THR A 161 -9.45 -0.20 12.87
C THR A 161 -7.99 0.18 13.13
N ALA A 162 -7.61 0.35 14.39
CA ALA A 162 -6.22 0.63 14.78
C ALA A 162 -5.28 -0.51 14.35
N GLN A 163 -5.71 -1.75 14.56
CA GLN A 163 -4.95 -2.94 14.15
C GLN A 163 -4.80 -3.02 12.62
N TRP A 164 -5.85 -2.72 11.87
CA TRP A 164 -5.77 -2.67 10.40
C TRP A 164 -4.79 -1.61 9.90
N MET A 165 -4.67 -0.51 10.63
CA MET A 165 -3.75 0.60 10.32
C MET A 165 -2.33 0.37 10.85
N LYS A 166 -2.05 -0.77 11.52
CA LYS A 166 -0.78 -1.03 12.23
C LYS A 166 -0.40 0.11 13.19
N MET A 167 -1.39 0.70 13.86
CA MET A 167 -1.18 1.69 14.91
C MET A 167 -0.93 0.95 16.23
N GLU A 168 0.27 1.15 16.82
CA GLU A 168 0.62 0.67 18.16
C GLU A 168 0.11 1.64 19.25
#